data_6e2e2b554dbbb75bb837ab337d60655d
#
_entry.id   6e2e2b554dbbb75bb837ab337d60655d
#
_cell.length_a   1.000
_cell.length_b   1.000
_cell.length_c   1.000
_cell.angle_alpha   90.00
_cell.angle_beta   90.00
_cell.angle_gamma   90.00
#
_symmetry.space_group_name_H-M   'P 1'
#
loop_
_entity.id
_entity.type
_entity.pdbx_description
1 polymer ?
#
loop_
_entity_poly.entity_id
_entity_poly.type
_entity_poly.pdbx_seq_one_letter_code
_entity_poly.pdbx_strand_id
1 'polypeptide(L)'
;IISNGVSDDFYPRVRQKEPELAHKFVILMIGRYSEEKRQDVLIEAVKRSAHSHRIQLILAGQGPKERSLRWQGRSLRYPPIMGFFDTERLCELMAMSDLYVHAADVEIEAIACLEAVASGLVPVIADSPLSATPQFALDHRSLFEAGNADDLAERIDWWYEHATARHQMERVYAESANQYRLKT
;
A
#
# COMPACT_ATOMS: atom_id res chain seq x y z
N ILE A 1 -7.62 -9.95 16.75
CA ILE A 1 -8.97 -10.43 16.36
C ILE A 1 -9.52 -9.41 15.39
N ILE A 2 -9.75 -9.81 14.13
CA ILE A 2 -10.37 -8.96 13.12
C ILE A 2 -11.86 -9.18 13.24
N SER A 3 -12.58 -8.16 13.68
CA SER A 3 -14.04 -8.22 13.88
C SER A 3 -14.81 -8.16 12.56
N ASN A 4 -14.21 -7.55 11.54
CA ASN A 4 -14.79 -7.40 10.20
C ASN A 4 -13.92 -8.12 9.18
N GLY A 5 -14.52 -8.95 8.35
CA GLY A 5 -13.82 -9.63 7.26
C GLY A 5 -13.77 -8.81 5.98
N VAL A 6 -13.03 -9.31 5.00
CA VAL A 6 -12.96 -8.71 3.67
C VAL A 6 -14.18 -9.08 2.83
N SER A 7 -14.73 -8.09 2.12
CA SER A 7 -15.82 -8.28 1.17
C SER A 7 -15.38 -9.07 -0.07
N ASP A 8 -16.30 -9.79 -0.70
CA ASP A 8 -16.07 -10.51 -1.95
C ASP A 8 -15.83 -9.58 -3.16
N ASP A 9 -16.03 -8.28 -3.02
CA ASP A 9 -15.66 -7.29 -4.04
C ASP A 9 -14.16 -7.21 -4.28
N PHE A 10 -13.35 -7.58 -3.28
CA PHE A 10 -11.90 -7.53 -3.33
C PHE A 10 -11.32 -8.90 -3.72
N TYR A 11 -10.85 -8.99 -4.94
CA TYR A 11 -10.21 -10.18 -5.51
C TYR A 11 -9.20 -9.77 -6.59
N PRO A 12 -8.23 -10.64 -6.93
CA PRO A 12 -7.28 -10.34 -7.99
C PRO A 12 -7.98 -10.14 -9.34
N ARG A 13 -7.71 -8.99 -9.98
CA ARG A 13 -8.24 -8.64 -11.30
C ARG A 13 -7.10 -8.54 -12.30
N VAL A 14 -7.42 -8.75 -13.59
CA VAL A 14 -6.45 -8.50 -14.66
C VAL A 14 -6.06 -7.02 -14.64
N ARG A 15 -4.76 -6.76 -14.56
CA ARG A 15 -4.21 -5.41 -14.47
C ARG A 15 -4.09 -4.80 -15.85
N GLN A 16 -4.91 -3.83 -16.12
CA GLN A 16 -4.77 -2.95 -17.26
C GLN A 16 -4.58 -1.53 -16.72
N LYS A 17 -3.34 -1.05 -16.76
CA LYS A 17 -3.02 0.31 -16.32
C LYS A 17 -3.61 1.34 -17.28
N GLU A 18 -4.17 2.39 -16.71
CA GLU A 18 -4.52 3.60 -17.46
C GLU A 18 -3.26 4.20 -18.11
N PRO A 19 -3.39 4.91 -19.23
CA PRO A 19 -2.22 5.43 -19.99
C PRO A 19 -1.26 6.26 -19.12
N GLU A 20 -1.77 7.03 -18.18
CA GLU A 20 -0.97 7.86 -17.27
C GLU A 20 -0.11 7.04 -16.30
N LEU A 21 -0.48 5.79 -16.06
CA LEU A 21 0.22 4.88 -15.13
C LEU A 21 1.05 3.80 -15.86
N ALA A 22 0.95 3.71 -17.18
CA ALA A 22 1.43 2.56 -17.96
C ALA A 22 2.92 2.24 -17.78
N HIS A 23 3.76 3.25 -17.61
CA HIS A 23 5.23 3.11 -17.48
C HIS A 23 5.72 3.39 -16.06
N LYS A 24 4.83 3.39 -15.10
CA LYS A 24 5.14 3.72 -13.71
C LYS A 24 4.99 2.50 -12.81
N PHE A 25 5.81 2.45 -11.79
CA PHE A 25 5.62 1.55 -10.66
C PHE A 25 4.67 2.21 -9.66
N VAL A 26 3.47 1.66 -9.52
CA VAL A 26 2.40 2.27 -8.75
C VAL A 26 2.37 1.70 -7.35
N ILE A 27 2.52 2.56 -6.36
CA ILE A 27 2.40 2.21 -4.94
C ILE A 27 1.13 2.84 -4.38
N LEU A 28 0.26 2.03 -3.81
CA LEU A 28 -1.00 2.44 -3.20
C LEU A 28 -0.90 2.39 -1.68
N MET A 29 -1.41 3.42 -1.03
CA MET A 29 -1.71 3.44 0.40
C MET A 29 -3.10 4.03 0.62
N ILE A 30 -3.93 3.35 1.40
CA ILE A 30 -5.30 3.78 1.73
C ILE A 30 -5.36 4.11 3.21
N GLY A 31 -5.88 5.27 3.53
CA GLY A 31 -6.10 5.69 4.91
C GLY A 31 -6.35 7.17 5.06
N ARG A 32 -6.94 7.54 6.18
CA ARG A 32 -7.13 8.94 6.56
C ARG A 32 -5.79 9.67 6.56
N TYR A 33 -5.76 10.91 6.08
CA TYR A 33 -4.58 11.76 6.15
C TYR A 33 -4.44 12.34 7.55
N SER A 34 -3.86 11.53 8.42
CA SER A 34 -3.67 11.82 9.83
C SER A 34 -2.26 11.45 10.28
N GLU A 35 -1.87 11.94 11.44
CA GLU A 35 -0.49 11.81 11.90
C GLU A 35 -0.07 10.35 12.12
N GLU A 36 -0.95 9.55 12.70
CA GLU A 36 -0.70 8.14 13.00
C GLU A 36 -0.60 7.23 11.76
N LYS A 37 -1.14 7.66 10.62
CA LYS A 37 -1.09 6.89 9.37
C LYS A 37 0.26 6.98 8.66
N ARG A 38 1.06 7.98 8.96
CA ARG A 38 2.45 8.12 8.51
C ARG A 38 2.66 8.07 7.00
N GLN A 39 1.75 8.68 6.24
CA GLN A 39 1.97 8.89 4.80
C GLN A 39 3.26 9.69 4.53
N ASP A 40 3.66 10.54 5.46
CA ASP A 40 4.91 11.29 5.42
C ASP A 40 6.14 10.37 5.29
N VAL A 41 6.16 9.25 6.00
CA VAL A 41 7.23 8.25 5.92
C VAL A 41 7.29 7.62 4.54
N LEU A 42 6.14 7.31 3.95
CA LEU A 42 6.08 6.75 2.59
C LEU A 42 6.58 7.75 1.53
N ILE A 43 6.16 8.99 1.61
CA ILE A 43 6.65 10.04 0.68
C ILE A 43 8.17 10.17 0.79
N GLU A 44 8.71 10.23 2.00
CA GLU A 44 10.14 10.33 2.22
C GLU A 44 10.90 9.09 1.73
N ALA A 45 10.34 7.89 1.92
CA ALA A 45 10.91 6.66 1.40
C ALA A 45 11.00 6.67 -0.13
N VAL A 46 9.98 7.16 -0.83
CA VAL A 46 10.02 7.30 -2.29
C VAL A 46 11.09 8.29 -2.73
N LYS A 47 11.29 9.39 -2.00
CA LYS A 47 12.39 10.33 -2.28
C LYS A 47 13.76 9.66 -2.19
N ARG A 48 13.93 8.74 -1.24
CA ARG A 48 15.19 8.02 -0.97
C ARG A 48 15.37 6.76 -1.82
N SER A 49 14.32 6.28 -2.47
CA SER A 49 14.36 5.11 -3.33
C SER A 49 15.32 5.32 -4.51
N ALA A 50 16.10 4.29 -4.83
CA ALA A 50 16.93 4.27 -6.03
C ALA A 50 16.10 4.37 -7.33
N HIS A 51 14.81 4.05 -7.25
CA HIS A 51 13.87 4.04 -8.38
C HIS A 51 12.82 5.15 -8.30
N SER A 52 13.07 6.20 -7.51
CA SER A 52 12.15 7.32 -7.27
C SER A 52 11.53 7.89 -8.56
N HIS A 53 12.33 7.99 -9.62
CA HIS A 53 11.91 8.51 -10.92
C HIS A 53 10.90 7.64 -11.68
N ARG A 54 10.65 6.42 -11.22
CA ARG A 54 9.68 5.46 -11.79
C ARG A 54 8.42 5.30 -10.97
N ILE A 55 8.42 5.79 -9.75
CA ILE A 55 7.37 5.52 -8.77
C ILE A 55 6.27 6.59 -8.82
N GLN A 56 5.03 6.15 -8.94
CA GLN A 56 3.84 6.94 -8.73
C GLN A 56 3.16 6.49 -7.44
N LEU A 57 3.07 7.39 -6.46
CA LEU A 57 2.24 7.16 -5.27
C LEU A 57 0.78 7.48 -5.55
N ILE A 58 -0.12 6.65 -5.03
CA ILE A 58 -1.53 6.93 -4.88
C ILE A 58 -1.84 6.87 -3.38
N LEU A 59 -2.19 8.01 -2.82
CA LEU A 59 -2.61 8.14 -1.42
C LEU A 59 -4.12 8.34 -1.41
N ALA A 60 -4.87 7.25 -1.22
CA ALA A 60 -6.32 7.28 -1.21
C ALA A 60 -6.83 7.60 0.19
N GLY A 61 -7.59 8.67 0.31
CA GLY A 61 -8.15 9.12 1.57
C GLY A 61 -8.43 10.61 1.61
N GLN A 62 -8.66 11.10 2.80
CA GLN A 62 -8.85 12.52 3.10
C GLN A 62 -8.54 12.76 4.58
N GLY A 63 -8.24 13.97 4.95
CA GLY A 63 -7.98 14.31 6.35
C GLY A 63 -7.15 15.58 6.52
N PRO A 64 -6.86 15.96 7.78
CA PRO A 64 -6.24 17.24 8.10
C PRO A 64 -4.81 17.40 7.58
N LYS A 65 -4.11 16.30 7.27
CA LYS A 65 -2.73 16.33 6.75
C LYS A 65 -2.64 16.51 5.24
N GLU A 66 -3.73 16.63 4.51
CA GLU A 66 -3.72 16.70 3.04
C GLU A 66 -2.76 17.77 2.52
N ARG A 67 -2.84 18.97 3.08
CA ARG A 67 -2.04 20.11 2.62
C ARG A 67 -0.54 19.89 2.84
N SER A 68 -0.15 19.38 4.00
CA SER A 68 1.26 19.10 4.31
C SER A 68 1.81 17.93 3.46
N LEU A 69 1.01 16.90 3.22
CA LEU A 69 1.39 15.78 2.37
C LEU A 69 1.57 16.21 0.90
N ARG A 70 0.68 17.04 0.37
CA ARG A 70 0.83 17.61 -0.98
C ARG A 70 2.12 18.43 -1.08
N TRP A 71 2.39 19.25 -0.08
CA TRP A 71 3.63 20.04 -0.02
C TRP A 71 4.87 19.14 -0.01
N GLN A 72 4.89 18.13 0.85
CA GLN A 72 6.00 17.19 0.95
C GLN A 72 6.23 16.42 -0.35
N GLY A 73 5.18 16.00 -1.02
CA GLY A 73 5.26 15.21 -2.25
C GLY A 73 5.51 16.01 -3.53
N ARG A 74 5.46 17.35 -3.49
CA ARG A 74 5.58 18.18 -4.69
C ARG A 74 6.92 18.05 -5.44
N SER A 75 7.96 17.66 -4.73
CA SER A 75 9.31 17.51 -5.30
C SER A 75 9.58 16.14 -5.93
N LEU A 76 8.64 15.19 -5.77
CA LEU A 76 8.76 13.89 -6.46
C LEU A 76 8.64 14.06 -7.96
N ARG A 77 9.29 13.18 -8.70
CA ARG A 77 9.15 13.13 -10.17
C ARG A 77 7.69 13.08 -10.59
N TYR A 78 6.92 12.25 -9.92
CA TYR A 78 5.47 12.18 -10.04
C TYR A 78 4.86 12.53 -8.67
N PRO A 79 4.30 13.72 -8.50
CA PRO A 79 3.61 14.06 -7.26
C PRO A 79 2.50 13.04 -6.95
N PRO A 80 2.23 12.75 -5.66
CA PRO A 80 1.21 11.78 -5.30
C PRO A 80 -0.17 12.13 -5.88
N ILE A 81 -0.86 11.12 -6.40
CA ILE A 81 -2.29 11.21 -6.68
C ILE A 81 -3.01 11.08 -5.34
N MET A 82 -3.78 12.09 -4.98
CA MET A 82 -4.46 12.18 -3.69
C MET A 82 -5.94 12.44 -3.89
N GLY A 83 -6.76 11.79 -3.10
CA GLY A 83 -8.21 11.99 -3.08
C GLY A 83 -8.96 10.87 -2.40
N PHE A 84 -10.23 11.11 -2.14
CA PHE A 84 -11.15 10.09 -1.65
C PHE A 84 -11.81 9.40 -2.84
N PHE A 85 -11.80 8.07 -2.82
CA PHE A 85 -12.35 7.23 -3.88
C PHE A 85 -13.40 6.29 -3.30
N ASP A 86 -14.46 6.02 -4.07
CA ASP A 86 -15.44 5.00 -3.71
C ASP A 86 -14.86 3.58 -3.85
N THR A 87 -15.60 2.60 -3.37
CA THR A 87 -15.17 1.20 -3.37
C THR A 87 -14.86 0.68 -4.78
N GLU A 88 -15.68 1.02 -5.77
CA GLU A 88 -15.46 0.59 -7.16
C GLU A 88 -14.13 1.13 -7.70
N ARG A 89 -13.87 2.42 -7.49
CA ARG A 89 -12.63 3.04 -7.93
C ARG A 89 -11.41 2.50 -7.16
N LEU A 90 -11.56 2.22 -5.87
CA LEU A 90 -10.49 1.57 -5.09
C LEU A 90 -10.13 0.19 -5.66
N CYS A 91 -11.11 -0.60 -6.05
CA CYS A 91 -10.86 -1.89 -6.71
C CYS A 91 -10.10 -1.73 -8.03
N GLU A 92 -10.43 -0.72 -8.83
CA GLU A 92 -9.70 -0.40 -10.06
C GLU A 92 -8.25 0.04 -9.76
N LEU A 93 -8.07 0.91 -8.77
CA LEU A 93 -6.74 1.37 -8.35
C LEU A 93 -5.88 0.22 -7.82
N MET A 94 -6.45 -0.68 -7.06
CA MET A 94 -5.76 -1.89 -6.60
C MET A 94 -5.32 -2.76 -7.79
N ALA A 95 -6.17 -2.93 -8.79
CA ALA A 95 -5.84 -3.70 -10.00
C ALA A 95 -4.70 -3.07 -10.82
N MET A 96 -4.55 -1.76 -10.77
CA MET A 96 -3.49 -1.02 -11.47
C MET A 96 -2.23 -0.79 -10.64
N SER A 97 -2.24 -1.12 -9.35
CA SER A 97 -1.11 -0.93 -8.46
C SER A 97 -0.15 -2.12 -8.50
N ASP A 98 1.12 -1.86 -8.19
CA ASP A 98 2.18 -2.86 -8.17
C ASP A 98 2.57 -3.27 -6.75
N LEU A 99 2.33 -2.40 -5.78
CA LEU A 99 2.66 -2.63 -4.37
C LEU A 99 1.68 -1.88 -3.48
N TYR A 100 1.40 -2.43 -2.30
CA TYR A 100 0.65 -1.75 -1.26
C TYR A 100 1.55 -1.44 -0.07
N VAL A 101 1.47 -0.24 0.47
CA VAL A 101 2.22 0.14 1.68
C VAL A 101 1.26 0.51 2.79
N HIS A 102 1.51 0.01 3.99
CA HIS A 102 0.80 0.37 5.21
C HIS A 102 1.79 0.90 6.25
N ALA A 103 1.94 2.21 6.30
CA ALA A 103 2.97 2.86 7.10
C ALA A 103 2.53 3.26 8.52
N ALA A 104 1.28 2.99 8.90
CA ALA A 104 0.69 3.44 10.15
C ALA A 104 1.43 2.96 11.40
N ASP A 105 1.64 3.85 12.35
CA ASP A 105 2.18 3.52 13.68
C ASP A 105 1.10 2.89 14.58
N VAL A 106 -0.15 3.27 14.38
CA VAL A 106 -1.31 2.77 15.14
C VAL A 106 -2.39 2.33 14.17
N GLU A 107 -2.83 1.09 14.32
CA GLU A 107 -3.91 0.52 13.51
C GLU A 107 -4.64 -0.58 14.28
N ILE A 108 -5.95 -0.46 14.41
CA ILE A 108 -6.75 -1.43 15.17
C ILE A 108 -7.23 -2.58 14.29
N GLU A 109 -7.75 -2.31 13.11
CA GLU A 109 -8.41 -3.32 12.28
C GLU A 109 -7.74 -3.58 10.93
N ALA A 110 -7.04 -2.61 10.38
CA ALA A 110 -6.27 -2.73 9.12
C ALA A 110 -7.05 -3.29 7.92
N ILE A 111 -8.33 -2.98 7.82
CA ILE A 111 -9.22 -3.52 6.77
C ILE A 111 -8.70 -3.16 5.37
N ALA A 112 -8.24 -1.92 5.16
CA ALA A 112 -7.72 -1.50 3.87
C ALA A 112 -6.50 -2.31 3.42
N CYS A 113 -5.61 -2.67 4.35
CA CYS A 113 -4.48 -3.55 4.03
C CYS A 113 -4.96 -4.95 3.63
N LEU A 114 -5.92 -5.50 4.35
CA LEU A 114 -6.49 -6.80 4.04
C LEU A 114 -7.21 -6.82 2.69
N GLU A 115 -7.94 -5.76 2.35
CA GLU A 115 -8.58 -5.58 1.04
C GLU A 115 -7.55 -5.55 -0.09
N ALA A 116 -6.43 -4.85 0.11
CA ALA A 116 -5.33 -4.80 -0.86
C ALA A 116 -4.68 -6.18 -1.04
N VAL A 117 -4.43 -6.90 0.05
CA VAL A 117 -3.89 -8.27 0.03
C VAL A 117 -4.84 -9.22 -0.69
N ALA A 118 -6.15 -9.14 -0.39
CA ALA A 118 -7.18 -9.95 -1.07
C ALA A 118 -7.26 -9.65 -2.57
N SER A 119 -6.90 -8.43 -2.98
CA SER A 119 -6.84 -8.01 -4.39
C SER A 119 -5.54 -8.41 -5.10
N GLY A 120 -4.65 -9.13 -4.42
CA GLY A 120 -3.41 -9.64 -4.98
C GLY A 120 -2.24 -8.66 -4.92
N LEU A 121 -2.26 -7.69 -4.02
CA LEU A 121 -1.12 -6.80 -3.79
C LEU A 121 -0.21 -7.35 -2.69
N VAL A 122 1.10 -7.32 -2.94
CA VAL A 122 2.09 -7.55 -1.88
C VAL A 122 2.09 -6.33 -0.97
N PRO A 123 1.90 -6.51 0.35
CA PRO A 123 1.99 -5.41 1.29
C PRO A 123 3.42 -5.21 1.79
N VAL A 124 3.76 -3.96 2.10
CA VAL A 124 4.92 -3.60 2.93
C VAL A 124 4.40 -2.81 4.12
N ILE A 125 4.60 -3.33 5.30
CA ILE A 125 3.87 -2.96 6.51
C ILE A 125 4.84 -2.48 7.59
N ALA A 126 4.53 -1.34 8.23
CA ALA A 126 5.27 -0.88 9.39
C ALA A 126 5.13 -1.88 10.55
N ASP A 127 6.26 -2.37 11.03
CA ASP A 127 6.31 -3.29 12.17
C ASP A 127 6.20 -2.51 13.48
N SER A 128 4.97 -2.11 13.80
CA SER A 128 4.64 -1.35 15.00
C SER A 128 3.90 -2.23 16.01
N PRO A 129 4.28 -2.20 17.31
CA PRO A 129 3.60 -2.96 18.35
C PRO A 129 2.16 -2.46 18.62
N LEU A 130 1.82 -1.26 18.16
CA LEU A 130 0.49 -0.67 18.29
C LEU A 130 -0.38 -0.89 17.06
N SER A 131 0.07 -1.72 16.12
CA SER A 131 -0.64 -2.02 14.88
C SER A 131 -1.00 -3.50 14.80
N ALA A 132 -2.24 -3.78 14.38
CA ALA A 132 -2.69 -5.13 14.08
C ALA A 132 -2.21 -5.63 12.70
N THR A 133 -1.70 -4.74 11.86
CA THR A 133 -1.39 -5.00 10.46
C THR A 133 -0.20 -5.96 10.24
N PRO A 134 0.87 -5.97 11.08
CA PRO A 134 2.00 -6.87 10.87
C PRO A 134 1.65 -8.36 10.79
N GLN A 135 0.51 -8.77 11.36
CA GLN A 135 0.03 -10.15 11.27
C GLN A 135 -0.24 -10.61 9.83
N PHE A 136 -0.44 -9.69 8.88
CA PHE A 136 -0.70 -10.01 7.48
C PHE A 136 0.57 -10.23 6.67
N ALA A 137 1.74 -9.84 7.17
CA ALA A 137 3.01 -10.09 6.52
C ALA A 137 3.34 -11.59 6.59
N LEU A 138 3.62 -12.19 5.44
CA LEU A 138 3.95 -13.61 5.36
C LEU A 138 5.44 -13.87 5.63
N ASP A 139 6.29 -12.88 5.41
CA ASP A 139 7.70 -12.92 5.77
C ASP A 139 8.27 -11.50 5.98
N HIS A 140 9.57 -11.43 6.35
CA HIS A 140 10.25 -10.17 6.70
C HIS A 140 10.36 -9.17 5.53
N ARG A 141 10.26 -9.62 4.27
CA ARG A 141 10.32 -8.74 3.10
C ARG A 141 9.12 -7.79 3.03
N SER A 142 8.04 -8.14 3.71
CA SER A 142 6.83 -7.33 3.83
C SER A 142 6.76 -6.50 5.11
N LEU A 143 7.85 -6.42 5.86
CA LEU A 143 7.95 -5.61 7.07
C LEU A 143 9.08 -4.58 6.96
N PHE A 144 8.85 -3.39 7.52
CA PHE A 144 9.88 -2.38 7.71
C PHE A 144 9.77 -1.78 9.12
N GLU A 145 10.87 -1.25 9.62
CA GLU A 145 10.89 -0.58 10.92
C GLU A 145 9.98 0.66 10.89
N ALA A 146 9.00 0.70 11.80
CA ALA A 146 8.03 1.80 11.88
C ALA A 146 8.76 3.17 11.98
N GLY A 147 8.34 4.11 11.16
CA GLY A 147 8.94 5.44 11.10
C GLY A 147 10.27 5.55 10.35
N ASN A 148 10.86 4.43 9.91
CA ASN A 148 12.14 4.41 9.23
C ASN A 148 11.97 4.45 7.72
N ALA A 149 12.11 5.65 7.13
CA ALA A 149 11.96 5.86 5.70
C ALA A 149 13.06 5.18 4.87
N ASP A 150 14.28 5.06 5.38
CA ASP A 150 15.37 4.35 4.69
C ASP A 150 15.06 2.85 4.58
N ASP A 151 14.59 2.24 5.67
CA ASP A 151 14.21 0.82 5.67
C ASP A 151 13.03 0.56 4.72
N LEU A 152 12.03 1.46 4.72
CA LEU A 152 10.92 1.36 3.76
C LEU A 152 11.40 1.51 2.31
N ALA A 153 12.32 2.43 2.04
CA ALA A 153 12.89 2.60 0.71
C ALA A 153 13.61 1.32 0.24
N GLU A 154 14.38 0.67 1.11
CA GLU A 154 15.05 -0.60 0.80
C GLU A 154 14.05 -1.72 0.47
N ARG A 155 12.94 -1.82 1.22
CA ARG A 155 11.89 -2.80 0.93
C ARG A 155 11.19 -2.51 -0.40
N ILE A 156 10.86 -1.26 -0.69
CA ILE A 156 10.27 -0.85 -1.97
C ILE A 156 11.20 -1.22 -3.12
N ASP A 157 12.48 -0.87 -3.01
CA ASP A 157 13.48 -1.15 -4.05
C ASP A 157 13.62 -2.65 -4.29
N TRP A 158 13.61 -3.44 -3.24
CA TRP A 158 13.69 -4.90 -3.37
C TRP A 158 12.51 -5.46 -4.18
N TRP A 159 11.28 -5.07 -3.85
CA TRP A 159 10.09 -5.52 -4.58
C TRP A 159 10.04 -4.99 -6.02
N TYR A 160 10.54 -3.80 -6.25
CA TYR A 160 10.68 -3.25 -7.59
C TYR A 160 11.65 -4.09 -8.43
N GLU A 161 12.80 -4.43 -7.88
CA GLU A 161 13.88 -5.15 -8.58
C GLU A 161 13.60 -6.65 -8.75
N HIS A 162 12.70 -7.22 -7.96
CA HIS A 162 12.37 -8.64 -7.95
C HIS A 162 10.94 -8.89 -8.43
N ALA A 163 10.65 -8.51 -9.67
CA ALA A 163 9.31 -8.61 -10.25
C ALA A 163 8.76 -10.05 -10.27
N THR A 164 9.60 -11.04 -10.53
CA THR A 164 9.17 -12.45 -10.53
C THR A 164 8.73 -12.89 -9.14
N ALA A 165 9.51 -12.58 -8.11
CA ALA A 165 9.15 -12.88 -6.72
C ALA A 165 7.88 -12.14 -6.30
N ARG A 166 7.73 -10.86 -6.71
CA ARG A 166 6.54 -10.08 -6.44
C ARG A 166 5.29 -10.72 -7.05
N HIS A 167 5.32 -11.12 -8.32
CA HIS A 167 4.18 -11.77 -8.97
C HIS A 167 3.82 -13.11 -8.37
N GLN A 168 4.80 -13.89 -7.92
CA GLN A 168 4.54 -15.12 -7.19
C GLN A 168 3.86 -14.85 -5.85
N MET A 169 4.36 -13.88 -5.10
CA MET A 169 3.82 -13.52 -3.79
C MET A 169 2.45 -12.85 -3.87
N GLU A 170 2.12 -12.15 -4.94
CA GLU A 170 0.77 -11.60 -5.15
C GLU A 170 -0.31 -12.69 -5.03
N ARG A 171 -0.06 -13.85 -5.63
CA ARG A 171 -0.98 -15.00 -5.55
C ARG A 171 -1.03 -15.60 -4.15
N VAL A 172 0.12 -15.76 -3.52
CA VAL A 172 0.21 -16.31 -2.16
C VAL A 172 -0.52 -15.41 -1.17
N TYR A 173 -0.36 -14.09 -1.28
CA TYR A 173 -1.06 -13.13 -0.45
C TYR A 173 -2.58 -13.15 -0.69
N ALA A 174 -3.03 -13.21 -1.93
CA ALA A 174 -4.45 -13.30 -2.24
C ALA A 174 -5.09 -14.55 -1.63
N GLU A 175 -4.42 -15.69 -1.69
CA GLU A 175 -4.86 -16.94 -1.05
C GLU A 175 -4.88 -16.81 0.47
N SER A 176 -3.89 -16.17 1.07
CA SER A 176 -3.83 -15.96 2.53
C SER A 176 -5.00 -15.14 3.06
N ALA A 177 -5.55 -14.24 2.24
CA ALA A 177 -6.70 -13.42 2.62
C ALA A 177 -8.01 -14.19 2.70
N ASN A 178 -8.12 -15.37 2.11
CA ASN A 178 -9.34 -16.16 2.09
C ASN A 178 -9.82 -16.55 3.50
N GLN A 179 -8.91 -16.73 4.44
CA GLN A 179 -9.27 -17.02 5.84
C GLN A 179 -10.00 -15.87 6.54
N TYR A 180 -9.91 -14.65 5.99
CA TYR A 180 -10.53 -13.45 6.54
C TYR A 180 -11.80 -13.03 5.79
N ARG A 181 -12.26 -13.82 4.82
CA ARG A 181 -13.49 -13.48 4.10
C ARG A 181 -14.70 -13.59 5.01
N LEU A 182 -15.64 -12.67 4.80
CA LEU A 182 -16.93 -12.72 5.49
C LEU A 182 -17.61 -14.05 5.13
N LYS A 183 -17.98 -14.81 6.15
CA LYS A 183 -18.82 -15.99 5.94
C LYS A 183 -20.22 -15.51 5.65
N THR A 184 -20.68 -15.72 4.44
CA THR A 184 -22.10 -15.56 4.06
C THR A 184 -22.95 -16.61 4.72
#